data_a0c110b99de1c059ef6a74d6c5f91847
#
_entry.id   a0c110b99de1c059ef6a74d6c5f91847
#
_cell.length_a   1.000
_cell.length_b   1.000
_cell.length_c   1.000
_cell.angle_alpha   90.00
_cell.angle_beta   90.00
_cell.angle_gamma   90.00
#
_symmetry.space_group_name_H-M   'P 1'
#
loop_
_entity.id
_entity.type
_entity.pdbx_description
1 polymer ?
#
loop_
_entity_poly.entity_id
_entity_poly.type
_entity_poly.pdbx_seq_one_letter_code
_entity_poly.pdbx_strand_id
1 'polypeptide(L)'
;MSSDDKDAILSGLDTIEKQIEMGEFVWRADREDVHMNVEAALIDLVGEPARKLHTARSRNDQVVTDVRLWCRDAIDLIQNRIKELQVTFVDHDFYQGKVTIVM
;
A
#
# COMPACT_ATOMS: atom_id res chain seq x y z
N MET A 1 -8.73 -18.79 12.27
CA MET A 1 -7.98 -17.64 12.84
C MET A 1 -8.81 -17.05 13.96
N SER A 2 -8.26 -16.94 15.15
CA SER A 2 -8.95 -16.33 16.30
C SER A 2 -8.91 -14.80 16.21
N SER A 3 -9.74 -14.12 17.02
CA SER A 3 -9.70 -12.65 17.14
C SER A 3 -8.32 -12.18 17.61
N ASP A 4 -7.74 -12.89 18.57
CA ASP A 4 -6.43 -12.57 19.13
C ASP A 4 -5.30 -12.74 18.10
N ASP A 5 -5.38 -13.75 17.25
CA ASP A 5 -4.44 -13.94 16.13
C ASP A 5 -4.50 -12.77 15.14
N LYS A 6 -5.71 -12.33 14.81
CA LYS A 6 -5.94 -11.19 13.92
C LYS A 6 -5.33 -9.91 14.50
N ASP A 7 -5.61 -9.63 15.77
CA ASP A 7 -5.12 -8.42 16.43
C ASP A 7 -3.59 -8.43 16.54
N ALA A 8 -2.98 -9.58 16.82
CA ALA A 8 -1.54 -9.75 16.82
C ALA A 8 -0.91 -9.48 15.44
N ILE A 9 -1.52 -10.01 14.37
CA ILE A 9 -1.06 -9.78 12.99
C ILE A 9 -1.16 -8.31 12.61
N LEU A 10 -2.28 -7.66 12.88
CA LEU A 10 -2.46 -6.24 12.55
C LEU A 10 -1.47 -5.34 13.30
N SER A 11 -1.25 -5.62 14.58
CA SER A 11 -0.25 -4.89 15.38
C SER A 11 1.18 -5.11 14.88
N GLY A 12 1.49 -6.33 14.46
CA GLY A 12 2.79 -6.67 13.86
C GLY A 12 3.01 -5.95 12.54
N LEU A 13 2.00 -5.91 11.67
CA LEU A 13 2.08 -5.21 10.39
C LEU A 13 2.23 -3.70 10.57
N ASP A 14 1.50 -3.09 11.51
CA ASP A 14 1.64 -1.68 11.84
C ASP A 14 3.07 -1.34 12.32
N THR A 15 3.68 -2.23 13.10
CA THR A 15 5.07 -2.08 13.53
C THR A 15 6.05 -2.13 12.35
N ILE A 16 5.85 -3.08 11.43
CA ILE A 16 6.69 -3.22 10.22
C ILE A 16 6.54 -1.99 9.32
N GLU A 17 5.31 -1.51 9.12
CA GLU A 17 5.05 -0.31 8.32
C GLU A 17 5.82 0.89 8.86
N LYS A 18 5.76 1.11 10.17
CA LYS A 18 6.52 2.20 10.84
C LYS A 18 8.03 2.04 10.68
N GLN A 19 8.54 0.81 10.78
CA GLN A 19 9.97 0.55 10.55
C GLN A 19 10.40 0.86 9.12
N ILE A 20 9.55 0.55 8.14
CA ILE A 20 9.81 0.88 6.73
C ILE A 20 9.80 2.38 6.51
N GLU A 21 8.80 3.09 7.06
CA GLU A 21 8.68 4.55 6.94
C GLU A 21 9.85 5.29 7.56
N MET A 22 10.37 4.80 8.70
CA MET A 22 11.55 5.37 9.37
C MET A 22 12.88 4.96 8.75
N GLY A 23 12.87 4.04 7.77
CA GLY A 23 14.09 3.50 7.16
C GLY A 23 14.87 2.54 8.06
N GLU A 24 14.23 2.01 9.10
CA GLU A 24 14.84 1.08 10.07
C GLU A 24 14.64 -0.40 9.71
N PHE A 25 13.77 -0.68 8.74
CA PHE A 25 13.49 -2.04 8.30
C PHE A 25 14.70 -2.64 7.58
N VAL A 26 15.16 -3.81 8.04
CA VAL A 26 16.30 -4.49 7.44
C VAL A 26 15.84 -5.43 6.32
N TRP A 27 16.12 -5.01 5.08
CA TRP A 27 15.88 -5.83 3.89
C TRP A 27 17.01 -6.86 3.73
N ARG A 28 16.65 -8.12 3.59
CA ARG A 28 17.61 -9.21 3.42
C ARG A 28 17.59 -9.72 1.99
N ALA A 29 18.75 -9.73 1.36
CA ALA A 29 18.91 -10.20 -0.02
C ALA A 29 18.79 -11.72 -0.18
N ASP A 30 18.96 -12.49 0.90
CA ASP A 30 18.74 -13.93 0.92
C ASP A 30 17.27 -14.33 0.93
N ARG A 31 16.36 -13.36 1.09
CA ARG A 31 14.93 -13.53 0.92
C ARG A 31 14.53 -13.08 -0.48
N GLU A 32 13.74 -13.90 -1.16
CA GLU A 32 13.47 -13.78 -2.58
C GLU A 32 12.88 -12.41 -2.97
N ASP A 33 11.93 -11.90 -2.20
CA ASP A 33 11.20 -10.67 -2.52
C ASP A 33 10.79 -9.87 -1.27
N VAL A 34 10.11 -8.76 -1.51
CA VAL A 34 9.54 -7.90 -0.46
C VAL A 34 8.56 -8.67 0.42
N HIS A 35 7.70 -9.49 -0.17
CA HIS A 35 6.69 -10.25 0.56
C HIS A 35 7.32 -11.24 1.53
N MET A 36 8.37 -11.95 1.12
CA MET A 36 9.11 -12.86 1.98
C MET A 36 9.82 -12.13 3.13
N ASN A 37 10.36 -10.94 2.87
CA ASN A 37 10.98 -10.11 3.91
C ASN A 37 9.95 -9.68 4.96
N VAL A 38 8.80 -9.18 4.53
CA VAL A 38 7.73 -8.74 5.43
C VAL A 38 7.13 -9.92 6.20
N GLU A 39 6.86 -11.04 5.54
CA GLU A 39 6.34 -12.26 6.17
C GLU A 39 7.29 -12.78 7.26
N ALA A 40 8.58 -12.86 6.97
CA ALA A 40 9.56 -13.31 7.94
C ALA A 40 9.69 -12.36 9.14
N ALA A 41 9.67 -11.05 8.90
CA ALA A 41 9.67 -10.05 9.96
C ALA A 41 8.40 -10.16 10.83
N LEU A 42 7.25 -10.42 10.22
CA LEU A 42 6.01 -10.63 10.96
C LEU A 42 6.05 -11.91 11.83
N ILE A 43 6.60 -12.98 11.31
CA ILE A 43 6.81 -14.21 12.07
C ILE A 43 7.74 -13.97 13.27
N ASP A 44 8.80 -13.20 13.08
CA ASP A 44 9.73 -12.86 14.17
C ASP A 44 9.05 -12.02 15.27
N LEU A 45 8.10 -11.14 14.89
CA LEU A 45 7.38 -10.29 15.83
C LEU A 45 6.25 -11.01 16.59
N VAL A 46 5.43 -11.79 15.88
CA VAL A 46 4.17 -12.34 16.44
C VAL A 46 4.12 -13.87 16.47
N GLY A 47 5.06 -14.57 15.86
CA GLY A 47 5.16 -16.03 15.90
C GLY A 47 4.06 -16.77 15.13
N GLU A 48 3.45 -17.75 15.77
CA GLU A 48 2.46 -18.66 15.15
C GLU A 48 1.28 -17.97 14.47
N PRO A 49 0.68 -16.89 14.98
CA PRO A 49 -0.36 -16.18 14.25
C PRO A 49 0.03 -15.77 12.84
N ALA A 50 1.28 -15.31 12.64
CA ALA A 50 1.78 -14.92 11.33
C ALA A 50 1.84 -16.08 10.34
N ARG A 51 2.18 -17.27 10.81
CA ARG A 51 2.23 -18.47 9.97
C ARG A 51 0.85 -18.88 9.46
N LYS A 52 -0.19 -18.63 10.25
CA LYS A 52 -1.57 -18.89 9.85
C LYS A 52 -2.04 -17.98 8.72
N LEU A 53 -1.45 -16.79 8.59
CA LEU A 53 -1.83 -15.82 7.58
C LEU A 53 -1.66 -16.34 6.15
N HIS A 54 -0.65 -17.15 5.88
CA HIS A 54 -0.39 -17.73 4.57
C HIS A 54 -1.19 -19.01 4.27
N THR A 55 -1.94 -19.54 5.24
CA THR A 55 -2.71 -20.78 5.08
C THR A 55 -3.73 -20.67 3.96
N ALA A 56 -3.78 -21.67 3.08
CA ALA A 56 -4.71 -21.77 1.95
C ALA A 56 -4.58 -20.65 0.88
N ARG A 57 -3.43 -19.99 0.82
CA ARG A 57 -3.11 -18.99 -0.23
C ARG A 57 -1.80 -19.34 -0.92
N SER A 58 -1.66 -18.94 -2.19
CA SER A 58 -0.37 -18.94 -2.85
C SER A 58 0.28 -17.56 -2.77
N ARG A 59 1.61 -17.52 -2.93
CA ARG A 59 2.36 -16.27 -3.06
C ARG A 59 1.88 -15.45 -4.26
N ASN A 60 1.50 -16.11 -5.35
CA ASN A 60 0.99 -15.46 -6.55
C ASN A 60 -0.31 -14.72 -6.29
N ASP A 61 -1.23 -15.27 -5.51
CA ASP A 61 -2.47 -14.59 -5.13
C ASP A 61 -2.18 -13.29 -4.36
N GLN A 62 -1.25 -13.34 -3.43
CA GLN A 62 -0.81 -12.17 -2.66
C GLN A 62 -0.20 -11.11 -3.58
N VAL A 63 0.74 -11.47 -4.43
CA VAL A 63 1.42 -10.54 -5.35
C VAL A 63 0.42 -9.86 -6.28
N VAL A 64 -0.50 -10.61 -6.89
CA VAL A 64 -1.52 -10.07 -7.79
C VAL A 64 -2.47 -9.12 -7.05
N THR A 65 -2.87 -9.48 -5.83
CA THR A 65 -3.72 -8.64 -5.00
C THR A 65 -3.04 -7.31 -4.67
N ASP A 66 -1.78 -7.34 -4.26
CA ASP A 66 -1.01 -6.15 -3.93
C ASP A 66 -0.81 -5.24 -5.16
N VAL A 67 -0.54 -5.80 -6.34
CA VAL A 67 -0.47 -5.03 -7.59
C VAL A 67 -1.80 -4.36 -7.92
N ARG A 68 -2.93 -5.06 -7.74
CA ARG A 68 -4.26 -4.48 -7.98
C ARG A 68 -4.58 -3.33 -7.01
N LEU A 69 -4.24 -3.48 -5.75
CA LEU A 69 -4.41 -2.42 -4.76
C LEU A 69 -3.57 -1.20 -5.11
N TRP A 70 -2.31 -1.41 -5.44
CA TRP A 70 -1.42 -0.33 -5.90
C TRP A 70 -1.97 0.39 -7.14
N CYS A 71 -2.46 -0.36 -8.13
CA CYS A 71 -3.06 0.22 -9.34
C CYS A 71 -4.27 1.10 -9.01
N ARG A 72 -5.11 0.69 -8.08
CA ARG A 72 -6.27 1.48 -7.65
C ARG A 72 -5.82 2.80 -7.02
N ASP A 73 -4.86 2.76 -6.12
CA ASP A 73 -4.31 3.96 -5.49
C ASP A 73 -3.64 4.88 -6.52
N ALA A 74 -2.90 4.33 -7.48
CA ALA A 74 -2.28 5.08 -8.56
C ALA A 74 -3.33 5.76 -9.47
N ILE A 75 -4.43 5.08 -9.78
CA ILE A 75 -5.54 5.66 -10.55
C ILE A 75 -6.17 6.82 -9.79
N ASP A 76 -6.45 6.66 -8.51
CA ASP A 76 -7.03 7.72 -7.68
C ASP A 76 -6.10 8.94 -7.61
N LEU A 77 -4.81 8.71 -7.46
CA LEU A 77 -3.81 9.78 -7.47
C LEU A 77 -3.79 10.52 -8.81
N ILE A 78 -3.77 9.80 -9.93
CA ILE A 78 -3.76 10.39 -11.28
C ILE A 78 -5.05 11.19 -11.50
N GLN A 79 -6.20 10.66 -11.13
CA GLN A 79 -7.48 11.37 -11.23
C GLN A 79 -7.46 12.69 -10.45
N ASN A 80 -6.93 12.67 -9.24
CA ASN A 80 -6.84 13.87 -8.41
C ASN A 80 -5.89 14.92 -9.03
N ARG A 81 -4.76 14.47 -9.59
CA ARG A 81 -3.82 15.37 -10.29
C ARG A 81 -4.43 15.98 -11.54
N ILE A 82 -5.22 15.21 -12.31
CA ILE A 82 -5.94 15.73 -13.46
C ILE A 82 -6.98 16.78 -13.03
N LYS A 83 -7.72 16.54 -11.96
CA LYS A 83 -8.66 17.51 -11.40
C LYS A 83 -7.97 18.82 -10.97
N GLU A 84 -6.84 18.71 -10.28
CA GLU A 84 -6.04 19.88 -9.91
C GLU A 84 -5.59 20.68 -11.12
N LEU A 85 -5.16 20.00 -12.18
CA LEU A 85 -4.78 20.64 -13.44
C LEU A 85 -5.96 21.34 -14.11
N GLN A 86 -7.13 20.71 -14.16
CA GLN A 86 -8.36 21.29 -14.70
C GLN A 86 -8.75 22.57 -13.94
N VAL A 87 -8.71 22.53 -12.60
CA VAL A 87 -8.98 23.72 -11.77
C VAL A 87 -7.99 24.83 -12.07
N THR A 88 -6.72 24.52 -12.21
CA THR A 88 -5.69 25.51 -12.56
C THR A 88 -5.96 26.17 -13.91
N PHE A 89 -6.37 25.42 -14.94
CA PHE A 89 -6.75 25.98 -16.23
C PHE A 89 -7.99 26.86 -16.16
N VAL A 90 -9.00 26.44 -15.43
CA VAL A 90 -10.21 27.25 -15.23
C VAL A 90 -9.90 28.57 -14.53
N ASP A 91 -9.11 28.53 -13.46
CA ASP A 91 -8.69 29.74 -12.74
C ASP A 91 -7.85 30.67 -13.62
N HIS A 92 -6.94 30.13 -14.42
CA HIS A 92 -6.14 30.91 -15.37
C HIS A 92 -7.02 31.58 -16.41
N ASP A 93 -7.95 30.87 -17.02
CA ASP A 93 -8.88 31.41 -18.03
C ASP A 93 -9.81 32.45 -17.42
N PHE A 94 -10.23 32.27 -16.19
CA PHE A 94 -11.02 33.26 -15.46
C PHE A 94 -10.25 34.59 -15.30
N TYR A 95 -9.00 34.55 -14.87
CA TYR A 95 -8.13 35.71 -14.73
C TYR A 95 -7.83 36.38 -16.08
N GLN A 96 -7.79 35.64 -17.16
CA GLN A 96 -7.60 36.17 -18.53
C GLN A 96 -8.89 36.62 -19.18
N GLY A 97 -10.04 36.54 -18.50
CA GLY A 97 -11.34 36.85 -19.04
C GLY A 97 -11.84 35.86 -20.11
N LYS A 98 -11.27 34.71 -20.19
CA LYS A 98 -11.59 33.63 -21.14
C LYS A 98 -12.23 32.48 -20.39
N VAL A 99 -13.50 32.57 -20.04
CA VAL A 99 -14.21 31.47 -19.41
C VAL A 99 -14.71 30.49 -20.46
N THR A 100 -14.06 29.39 -20.63
CA THR A 100 -14.58 28.24 -21.36
C THR A 100 -14.85 27.12 -20.37
N ILE A 101 -16.12 26.81 -20.17
CA ILE A 101 -16.49 25.65 -19.33
C ILE A 101 -16.33 24.40 -20.18
N VAL A 102 -15.27 23.63 -19.87
CA VAL A 102 -15.06 22.29 -20.41
C VAL A 102 -15.53 21.30 -19.35
N MET A 103 -16.62 20.67 -19.64
CA MET A 103 -17.04 19.52 -18.83
C MET A 103 -16.45 18.24 -19.38
#